data_25512554f4d48ed764818e7be2203d32
#
_entry.id   25512554f4d48ed764818e7be2203d32
#
_cell.length_a   1.000
_cell.length_b   1.000
_cell.length_c   1.000
_cell.angle_alpha   90.00
_cell.angle_beta   90.00
_cell.angle_gamma   90.00
#
_symmetry.space_group_name_H-M   'P 1'
#
loop_
_entity.id
_entity.type
_entity.pdbx_description
1 polymer ?
#
loop_
_entity_poly.entity_id
_entity_poly.type
_entity_poly.pdbx_seq_one_letter_code
_entity_poly.pdbx_strand_id
1 'polypeptide(L)'
;MKGKDNHIFIICLFAALHAFCCLSCRALKVADEHVLTLLTIAMTFILCYRREMKVFSIISAVIIVNVMAYLIGNSLPKILSPLIGETVWVYAISTFTTTIVLGFSFEFVMNAIIKRRKEEHPDFRQRWIVHLNDRIVPVKTEQIAYFFSENKSNFLVADDGNKYLIDATIESIEKELDPTRFFRINRGGIVALSAIDSANKKAGR
;
A
#
# COMPACT_ATOMS: atom_id res chain seq x y z
N MET A 1 -9.14 2.95 10.02
CA MET A 1 -9.60 4.35 9.84
C MET A 1 -8.63 5.39 10.39
N LYS A 2 -8.01 5.22 11.56
CA LYS A 2 -7.08 6.21 12.16
C LYS A 2 -5.86 6.68 11.32
N GLY A 3 -5.42 5.91 10.31
CA GLY A 3 -4.25 6.31 9.50
C GLY A 3 -4.55 7.32 8.39
N LYS A 4 -5.75 7.31 7.82
CA LYS A 4 -6.11 8.14 6.68
C LYS A 4 -6.33 9.61 7.07
N ASP A 5 -6.93 9.83 8.24
CA ASP A 5 -7.20 11.19 8.75
C ASP A 5 -5.89 11.95 9.05
N ASN A 6 -4.85 11.23 9.48
CA ASN A 6 -3.54 11.82 9.76
C ASN A 6 -2.81 12.31 8.49
N HIS A 7 -3.00 11.68 7.33
CA HIS A 7 -2.35 12.11 6.07
C HIS A 7 -2.99 13.41 5.54
N ILE A 8 -4.33 13.50 5.60
CA ILE A 8 -5.07 14.71 5.23
C ILE A 8 -4.63 15.89 6.11
N PHE A 9 -4.53 15.64 7.42
CA PHE A 9 -4.05 16.68 8.36
C PHE A 9 -2.65 17.17 8.02
N ILE A 10 -1.72 16.28 7.67
CA ILE A 10 -0.35 16.64 7.27
C ILE A 10 -0.37 17.51 6.01
N ILE A 11 -1.14 17.15 4.99
CA ILE A 11 -1.23 17.91 3.74
C ILE A 11 -1.77 19.31 4.01
N CYS A 12 -2.85 19.43 4.79
CA CYS A 12 -3.44 20.75 5.14
C CYS A 12 -2.47 21.60 5.96
N LEU A 13 -1.77 20.99 6.92
CA LEU A 13 -0.76 21.67 7.74
C LEU A 13 0.37 22.24 6.87
N PHE A 14 0.93 21.41 5.99
CA PHE A 14 2.00 21.87 5.10
C PHE A 14 1.51 22.90 4.09
N ALA A 15 0.29 22.80 3.59
CA ALA A 15 -0.28 23.83 2.71
C ALA A 15 -0.40 25.19 3.41
N ALA A 16 -0.85 25.20 4.67
CA ALA A 16 -0.90 26.41 5.48
C ALA A 16 0.52 26.97 5.74
N LEU A 17 1.49 26.11 6.06
CA LEU A 17 2.88 26.52 6.24
C LEU A 17 3.49 27.10 4.96
N HIS A 18 3.23 26.51 3.79
CA HIS A 18 3.69 27.04 2.50
C HIS A 18 3.14 28.44 2.25
N ALA A 19 1.83 28.64 2.44
CA ALA A 19 1.21 29.95 2.27
C ALA A 19 1.78 30.99 3.23
N PHE A 20 1.95 30.62 4.51
CA PHE A 20 2.52 31.49 5.53
C PHE A 20 3.98 31.87 5.23
N CYS A 21 4.82 30.90 4.87
CA CYS A 21 6.20 31.16 4.49
C CYS A 21 6.32 32.03 3.23
N CYS A 22 5.47 31.78 2.22
CA CYS A 22 5.43 32.61 1.03
C CYS A 22 5.10 34.07 1.35
N LEU A 23 4.06 34.30 2.17
CA LEU A 23 3.69 35.68 2.62
C LEU A 23 4.82 36.35 3.38
N SER A 24 5.43 35.65 4.33
CA SER A 24 6.51 36.15 5.18
C SER A 24 7.76 36.49 4.37
N CYS A 25 8.21 35.60 3.49
CA CYS A 25 9.39 35.86 2.65
C CYS A 25 9.19 37.03 1.71
N ARG A 26 8.00 37.16 1.10
CA ARG A 26 7.68 38.29 0.22
C ARG A 26 7.55 39.59 0.96
N ALA A 27 6.97 39.60 2.17
CA ALA A 27 6.93 40.78 3.01
C ALA A 27 8.33 41.28 3.39
N LEU A 28 9.27 40.35 3.63
CA LEU A 28 10.67 40.64 3.93
C LEU A 28 11.54 40.85 2.68
N LYS A 29 10.96 40.73 1.46
CA LYS A 29 11.67 40.80 0.17
C LYS A 29 12.80 39.79 0.04
N VAL A 30 12.64 38.59 0.64
CA VAL A 30 13.57 37.47 0.56
C VAL A 30 13.02 36.45 -0.43
N ALA A 31 13.92 35.74 -1.14
CA ALA A 31 13.53 34.65 -2.03
C ALA A 31 12.89 33.50 -1.26
N ASP A 32 11.69 33.11 -1.66
CA ASP A 32 10.87 32.06 -1.01
C ASP A 32 11.12 30.65 -1.57
N GLU A 33 11.73 30.54 -2.74
CA GLU A 33 11.87 29.30 -3.51
C GLU A 33 12.54 28.15 -2.72
N HIS A 34 13.64 28.45 -2.02
CA HIS A 34 14.39 27.43 -1.26
C HIS A 34 13.60 26.93 -0.03
N VAL A 35 12.91 27.82 0.65
CA VAL A 35 12.11 27.47 1.83
C VAL A 35 10.91 26.62 1.43
N LEU A 36 10.22 27.00 0.35
CA LEU A 36 9.09 26.25 -0.17
C LEU A 36 9.51 24.86 -0.67
N THR A 37 10.67 24.75 -1.33
CA THR A 37 11.24 23.46 -1.76
C THR A 37 11.55 22.55 -0.57
N LEU A 38 12.17 23.06 0.50
CA LEU A 38 12.43 22.30 1.71
C LEU A 38 11.14 21.80 2.39
N LEU A 39 10.12 22.65 2.45
CA LEU A 39 8.81 22.24 2.99
C LEU A 39 8.16 21.14 2.16
N THR A 40 8.24 21.21 0.82
CA THR A 40 7.72 20.17 -0.08
C THR A 40 8.46 18.86 0.11
N ILE A 41 9.79 18.89 0.25
CA ILE A 41 10.62 17.72 0.55
C ILE A 41 10.20 17.09 1.88
N ALA A 42 10.07 17.91 2.93
CA ALA A 42 9.68 17.43 4.26
C ALA A 42 8.29 16.80 4.25
N MET A 43 7.31 17.43 3.60
CA MET A 43 5.95 16.88 3.45
C MET A 43 5.99 15.52 2.77
N THR A 44 6.61 15.45 1.61
CA THR A 44 6.67 14.19 0.80
C THR A 44 7.40 13.10 1.56
N PHE A 45 8.51 13.44 2.22
CA PHE A 45 9.27 12.49 3.06
C PHE A 45 8.41 11.92 4.19
N ILE A 46 7.69 12.77 4.94
CA ILE A 46 6.84 12.34 6.05
C ILE A 46 5.71 11.43 5.54
N LEU A 47 5.07 11.77 4.42
CA LEU A 47 4.02 10.94 3.81
C LEU A 47 4.54 9.57 3.37
N CYS A 48 5.73 9.51 2.77
CA CYS A 48 6.38 8.26 2.36
C CYS A 48 6.85 7.43 3.56
N TYR A 49 7.45 8.07 4.56
CA TYR A 49 7.94 7.41 5.77
C TYR A 49 6.82 6.72 6.55
N ARG A 50 5.69 7.39 6.70
CA ARG A 50 4.50 6.81 7.36
C ARG A 50 3.90 5.62 6.61
N ARG A 51 4.22 5.45 5.33
CA ARG A 51 3.81 4.32 4.48
C ARG A 51 4.85 3.21 4.41
N GLU A 52 5.94 3.30 5.21
CA GLU A 52 7.03 2.33 5.26
C GLU A 52 7.61 2.02 3.87
N MET A 53 7.71 3.06 3.02
CA MET A 53 8.23 2.91 1.66
C MET A 53 9.73 2.63 1.67
N LYS A 54 10.21 1.88 0.68
CA LYS A 54 11.65 1.65 0.47
C LYS A 54 12.35 2.98 0.14
N VAL A 55 13.59 3.14 0.60
CA VAL A 55 14.39 4.37 0.44
C VAL A 55 14.43 4.86 -1.02
N PHE A 56 14.65 3.95 -1.97
CA PHE A 56 14.67 4.31 -3.39
C PHE A 56 13.35 4.91 -3.87
N SER A 57 12.21 4.37 -3.42
CA SER A 57 10.88 4.90 -3.76
C SER A 57 10.63 6.26 -3.12
N ILE A 58 11.17 6.51 -1.92
CA ILE A 58 11.08 7.83 -1.25
C ILE A 58 11.84 8.87 -2.06
N ILE A 59 13.08 8.58 -2.46
CA ILE A 59 13.89 9.50 -3.28
C ILE A 59 13.18 9.83 -4.60
N SER A 60 12.67 8.82 -5.30
CA SER A 60 11.95 9.03 -6.56
C SER A 60 10.70 9.89 -6.37
N ALA A 61 9.92 9.63 -5.31
CA ALA A 61 8.73 10.41 -4.98
C ALA A 61 9.07 11.88 -4.68
N VAL A 62 10.10 12.11 -3.87
CA VAL A 62 10.57 13.47 -3.54
C VAL A 62 10.97 14.23 -4.80
N ILE A 63 11.73 13.61 -5.70
CA ILE A 63 12.15 14.26 -6.96
C ILE A 63 10.92 14.62 -7.81
N ILE A 64 10.02 13.67 -8.04
CA ILE A 64 8.84 13.87 -8.89
C ILE A 64 7.94 14.98 -8.33
N VAL A 65 7.62 14.91 -7.03
CA VAL A 65 6.73 15.90 -6.39
C VAL A 65 7.36 17.29 -6.44
N ASN A 66 8.67 17.42 -6.21
CA ASN A 66 9.35 18.73 -6.27
C ASN A 66 9.39 19.33 -7.68
N VAL A 67 9.66 18.51 -8.71
CA VAL A 67 9.60 18.96 -10.10
C VAL A 67 8.19 19.45 -10.46
N MET A 68 7.16 18.70 -10.08
CA MET A 68 5.76 19.10 -10.30
C MET A 68 5.40 20.36 -9.51
N ALA A 69 5.85 20.48 -8.26
CA ALA A 69 5.64 21.67 -7.44
C ALA A 69 6.24 22.92 -8.09
N TYR A 70 7.47 22.81 -8.61
CA TYR A 70 8.14 23.90 -9.32
C TYR A 70 7.37 24.30 -10.59
N LEU A 71 6.99 23.35 -11.43
CA LEU A 71 6.28 23.63 -12.67
C LEU A 71 4.92 24.29 -12.43
N ILE A 72 4.12 23.76 -11.51
CA ILE A 72 2.79 24.28 -11.20
C ILE A 72 2.90 25.60 -10.45
N GLY A 73 3.77 25.68 -9.44
CA GLY A 73 3.99 26.87 -8.62
C GLY A 73 4.46 28.07 -9.41
N ASN A 74 5.25 27.86 -10.48
CA ASN A 74 5.71 28.94 -11.35
C ASN A 74 4.69 29.34 -12.44
N SER A 75 3.78 28.43 -12.80
CA SER A 75 2.77 28.67 -13.84
C SER A 75 1.47 29.27 -13.27
N LEU A 76 1.05 28.82 -12.10
CA LEU A 76 -0.24 29.18 -11.52
C LEU A 76 -0.37 30.68 -11.22
N PRO A 77 0.63 31.39 -10.64
CA PRO A 77 0.56 32.84 -10.44
C PRO A 77 0.39 33.61 -11.74
N LYS A 78 1.03 33.16 -12.84
CA LYS A 78 0.93 33.81 -14.15
C LYS A 78 -0.47 33.74 -14.75
N ILE A 79 -1.20 32.66 -14.41
CA ILE A 79 -2.60 32.46 -14.85
C ILE A 79 -3.56 33.27 -13.98
N LEU A 80 -3.29 33.38 -12.67
CA LEU A 80 -4.16 34.08 -11.73
C LEU A 80 -3.97 35.60 -11.72
N SER A 81 -2.75 36.09 -11.96
CA SER A 81 -2.45 37.51 -11.90
C SER A 81 -3.33 38.39 -12.83
N PRO A 82 -3.70 37.98 -14.06
CA PRO A 82 -4.62 38.77 -14.89
C PRO A 82 -6.04 38.88 -14.34
N LEU A 83 -6.45 37.91 -13.48
CA LEU A 83 -7.81 37.84 -12.93
C LEU A 83 -7.95 38.61 -11.61
N ILE A 84 -6.91 38.58 -10.78
CA ILE A 84 -6.99 39.08 -9.38
C ILE A 84 -6.04 40.28 -9.16
N GLY A 85 -5.14 40.57 -10.12
CA GLY A 85 -4.06 41.54 -10.00
C GLY A 85 -2.79 40.95 -9.38
N GLU A 86 -1.66 41.61 -9.60
CA GLU A 86 -0.36 41.21 -9.04
C GLU A 86 -0.26 41.61 -7.57
N THR A 87 -0.81 40.78 -6.70
CA THR A 87 -0.74 40.96 -5.24
C THR A 87 0.01 39.82 -4.57
N VAL A 88 0.55 40.07 -3.38
CA VAL A 88 1.23 39.04 -2.58
C VAL A 88 0.29 37.84 -2.30
N TRP A 89 -1.00 38.12 -2.20
CA TRP A 89 -2.04 37.11 -1.97
C TRP A 89 -2.16 36.11 -3.10
N VAL A 90 -1.94 36.52 -4.37
CA VAL A 90 -1.97 35.59 -5.53
C VAL A 90 -0.92 34.48 -5.37
N TYR A 91 0.26 34.83 -4.91
CA TYR A 91 1.34 33.85 -4.69
C TYR A 91 1.04 32.94 -3.50
N ALA A 92 0.50 33.46 -2.41
CA ALA A 92 0.12 32.67 -1.24
C ALA A 92 -1.01 31.67 -1.57
N ILE A 93 -2.03 32.13 -2.30
CA ILE A 93 -3.13 31.26 -2.76
C ILE A 93 -2.59 30.21 -3.74
N SER A 94 -1.69 30.58 -4.64
CA SER A 94 -1.08 29.66 -5.58
C SER A 94 -0.26 28.58 -4.89
N THR A 95 0.59 28.92 -3.92
CA THR A 95 1.38 27.95 -3.17
C THR A 95 0.51 27.03 -2.31
N PHE A 96 -0.51 27.57 -1.65
CA PHE A 96 -1.48 26.79 -0.89
C PHE A 96 -2.20 25.78 -1.78
N THR A 97 -2.76 26.24 -2.89
CA THR A 97 -3.50 25.40 -3.83
C THR A 97 -2.61 24.34 -4.45
N THR A 98 -1.39 24.70 -4.87
CA THR A 98 -0.42 23.76 -5.43
C THR A 98 -0.08 22.65 -4.43
N THR A 99 0.18 23.00 -3.16
CA THR A 99 0.51 22.01 -2.12
C THR A 99 -0.66 21.08 -1.84
N ILE A 100 -1.89 21.60 -1.78
CA ILE A 100 -3.09 20.79 -1.61
C ILE A 100 -3.26 19.79 -2.78
N VAL A 101 -3.21 20.30 -4.02
CA VAL A 101 -3.39 19.48 -5.22
C VAL A 101 -2.32 18.40 -5.32
N LEU A 102 -1.05 18.73 -5.08
CA LEU A 102 0.04 17.75 -5.12
C LEU A 102 -0.06 16.74 -4.00
N GLY A 103 -0.39 17.17 -2.78
CA GLY A 103 -0.56 16.26 -1.65
C GLY A 103 -1.67 15.24 -1.87
N PHE A 104 -2.85 15.68 -2.32
CA PHE A 104 -3.96 14.79 -2.62
C PHE A 104 -3.70 13.91 -3.85
N SER A 105 -3.07 14.46 -4.90
CA SER A 105 -2.67 13.66 -6.07
C SER A 105 -1.69 12.57 -5.70
N PHE A 106 -0.71 12.88 -4.87
CA PHE A 106 0.24 11.90 -4.33
C PHE A 106 -0.48 10.79 -3.55
N GLU A 107 -1.40 11.14 -2.64
CA GLU A 107 -2.21 10.19 -1.88
C GLU A 107 -3.05 9.30 -2.78
N PHE A 108 -3.68 9.87 -3.81
CA PHE A 108 -4.50 9.14 -4.76
C PHE A 108 -3.67 8.11 -5.54
N VAL A 109 -2.52 8.53 -6.09
CA VAL A 109 -1.61 7.66 -6.85
C VAL A 109 -1.07 6.53 -5.97
N MET A 110 -0.64 6.86 -4.75
CA MET A 110 -0.11 5.86 -3.81
C MET A 110 -1.16 4.83 -3.40
N ASN A 111 -2.40 5.26 -3.15
CA ASN A 111 -3.49 4.34 -2.85
C ASN A 111 -3.82 3.43 -4.04
N ALA A 112 -3.78 3.96 -5.26
CA ALA A 112 -3.99 3.17 -6.48
C ALA A 112 -2.87 2.13 -6.68
N ILE A 113 -1.60 2.50 -6.45
CA ILE A 113 -0.45 1.57 -6.54
C ILE A 113 -0.56 0.46 -5.48
N ILE A 114 -0.88 0.82 -4.23
CA ILE A 114 -1.03 -0.16 -3.15
C ILE A 114 -2.19 -1.13 -3.46
N LYS A 115 -3.31 -0.59 -3.97
CA LYS A 115 -4.46 -1.41 -4.36
C LYS A 115 -4.08 -2.40 -5.46
N ARG A 116 -3.44 -1.95 -6.55
CA ARG A 116 -2.97 -2.81 -7.64
C ARG A 116 -2.00 -3.89 -7.15
N ARG A 117 -1.03 -3.51 -6.29
CA ARG A 117 -0.07 -4.48 -5.74
C ARG A 117 -0.75 -5.57 -4.91
N LYS A 118 -1.80 -5.23 -4.15
CA LYS A 118 -2.60 -6.23 -3.41
C LYS A 118 -3.43 -7.13 -4.33
N GLU A 119 -3.88 -6.63 -5.47
CA GLU A 119 -4.58 -7.41 -6.49
C GLU A 119 -3.63 -8.33 -7.25
N GLU A 120 -2.39 -7.87 -7.55
CA GLU A 120 -1.36 -8.65 -8.25
C GLU A 120 -0.66 -9.66 -7.33
N HIS A 121 -0.51 -9.34 -6.04
CA HIS A 121 0.10 -10.17 -5.02
C HIS A 121 -0.80 -10.18 -3.78
N PRO A 122 -1.88 -10.96 -3.77
CA PRO A 122 -2.67 -11.14 -2.57
C PRO A 122 -1.79 -11.70 -1.45
N ASP A 123 -1.98 -11.16 -0.25
CA ASP A 123 -1.28 -11.62 0.96
C ASP A 123 -1.80 -13.02 1.32
N PHE A 124 -1.20 -14.05 0.74
CA PHE A 124 -1.52 -15.43 1.08
C PHE A 124 -1.03 -15.76 2.49
N ARG A 125 -1.80 -16.59 3.16
CA ARG A 125 -1.52 -16.99 4.53
C ARG A 125 -0.22 -17.78 4.61
N GLN A 126 0.74 -17.27 5.39
CA GLN A 126 2.08 -17.87 5.54
C GLN A 126 2.15 -18.91 6.66
N ARG A 127 1.21 -18.87 7.61
CA ARG A 127 1.17 -19.76 8.77
C ARG A 127 -0.25 -20.15 9.14
N TRP A 128 -0.44 -21.39 9.47
CA TRP A 128 -1.71 -21.95 9.93
C TRP A 128 -1.58 -22.32 11.40
N ILE A 129 -2.54 -21.88 12.18
CA ILE A 129 -2.63 -22.21 13.61
C ILE A 129 -3.49 -23.48 13.70
N VAL A 130 -2.90 -24.57 14.18
CA VAL A 130 -3.57 -25.86 14.31
C VAL A 130 -3.54 -26.36 15.75
N HIS A 131 -4.50 -27.17 16.11
CA HIS A 131 -4.57 -27.80 17.43
C HIS A 131 -3.97 -29.22 17.37
N LEU A 132 -3.00 -29.46 18.24
CA LEU A 132 -2.44 -30.78 18.48
C LEU A 132 -2.63 -31.12 19.94
N ASN A 133 -3.66 -31.92 20.27
CA ASN A 133 -4.12 -32.14 21.63
C ASN A 133 -4.42 -30.79 22.32
N ASP A 134 -3.81 -30.50 23.48
CA ASP A 134 -3.96 -29.24 24.22
C ASP A 134 -2.96 -28.14 23.81
N ARG A 135 -2.22 -28.33 22.73
CA ARG A 135 -1.21 -27.38 22.27
C ARG A 135 -1.60 -26.72 20.95
N ILE A 136 -1.32 -25.43 20.86
CA ILE A 136 -1.45 -24.66 19.62
C ILE A 136 -0.09 -24.69 18.90
N VAL A 137 -0.08 -25.19 17.66
CA VAL A 137 1.13 -25.32 16.85
C VAL A 137 1.01 -24.48 15.59
N PRO A 138 1.93 -23.55 15.33
CA PRO A 138 1.97 -22.83 14.04
C PRO A 138 2.68 -23.69 12.99
N VAL A 139 1.95 -24.08 11.92
CA VAL A 139 2.50 -24.76 10.76
C VAL A 139 2.72 -23.74 9.64
N LYS A 140 3.92 -23.72 9.05
CA LYS A 140 4.21 -22.86 7.90
C LYS A 140 3.53 -23.40 6.65
N THR A 141 2.93 -22.51 5.84
CA THR A 141 2.28 -22.91 4.57
C THR A 141 3.22 -23.66 3.63
N GLU A 142 4.53 -23.39 3.69
CA GLU A 142 5.56 -24.08 2.91
C GLU A 142 5.76 -25.55 3.29
N GLN A 143 5.37 -25.93 4.48
CA GLN A 143 5.50 -27.27 5.06
C GLN A 143 4.21 -28.09 4.94
N ILE A 144 3.23 -27.62 4.17
CA ILE A 144 1.93 -28.28 4.02
C ILE A 144 1.91 -29.04 2.72
N ALA A 145 1.66 -30.35 2.82
CA ALA A 145 1.48 -31.22 1.68
C ALA A 145 0.06 -31.11 1.08
N TYR A 146 -0.97 -31.20 1.91
CA TYR A 146 -2.36 -31.09 1.45
C TYR A 146 -3.34 -30.78 2.58
N PHE A 147 -4.54 -30.32 2.17
CA PHE A 147 -5.72 -30.20 3.01
C PHE A 147 -6.80 -31.16 2.52
N PHE A 148 -7.55 -31.73 3.43
CA PHE A 148 -8.67 -32.60 3.07
C PHE A 148 -9.79 -32.56 4.09
N SER A 149 -10.99 -32.90 3.63
CA SER A 149 -12.19 -33.01 4.45
C SER A 149 -12.56 -34.47 4.62
N GLU A 150 -12.78 -34.88 5.85
CA GLU A 150 -13.22 -36.23 6.22
C GLU A 150 -14.20 -36.13 7.41
N ASN A 151 -15.32 -36.83 7.32
CA ASN A 151 -16.32 -36.90 8.40
C ASN A 151 -16.76 -35.50 8.94
N LYS A 152 -16.99 -34.53 8.05
CA LYS A 152 -17.37 -33.16 8.37
C LYS A 152 -16.28 -32.35 9.11
N SER A 153 -15.09 -32.89 9.24
CA SER A 153 -13.93 -32.19 9.80
C SER A 153 -12.90 -31.94 8.71
N ASN A 154 -12.17 -30.83 8.82
CA ASN A 154 -11.12 -30.47 7.87
C ASN A 154 -9.76 -30.66 8.52
N PHE A 155 -8.84 -31.17 7.74
CA PHE A 155 -7.51 -31.53 8.19
C PHE A 155 -6.45 -30.93 7.30
N LEU A 156 -5.32 -30.60 7.91
CA LEU A 156 -4.07 -30.20 7.28
C LEU A 156 -3.07 -31.33 7.49
N VAL A 157 -2.37 -31.72 6.45
CA VAL A 157 -1.26 -32.68 6.52
C VAL A 157 0.02 -31.96 6.09
N ALA A 158 1.02 -32.02 6.97
CA ALA A 158 2.33 -31.44 6.70
C ALA A 158 3.24 -32.45 5.96
N ASP A 159 4.34 -31.96 5.40
CA ASP A 159 5.32 -32.75 4.64
C ASP A 159 5.95 -33.88 5.50
N ASP A 160 5.98 -33.71 6.82
CA ASP A 160 6.44 -34.72 7.78
C ASP A 160 5.42 -35.82 8.06
N GLY A 161 4.24 -35.75 7.39
CA GLY A 161 3.14 -36.72 7.55
C GLY A 161 2.22 -36.45 8.74
N ASN A 162 2.49 -35.44 9.55
CA ASN A 162 1.64 -35.10 10.69
C ASN A 162 0.29 -34.55 10.21
N LYS A 163 -0.81 -35.06 10.80
CA LYS A 163 -2.19 -34.66 10.51
C LYS A 163 -2.70 -33.76 11.64
N TYR A 164 -3.25 -32.64 11.29
CA TYR A 164 -3.78 -31.64 12.22
C TYR A 164 -5.22 -31.29 11.89
N LEU A 165 -6.06 -31.17 12.91
CA LEU A 165 -7.41 -30.64 12.76
C LEU A 165 -7.35 -29.13 12.54
N ILE A 166 -8.18 -28.64 11.61
CA ILE A 166 -8.27 -27.21 11.30
C ILE A 166 -9.72 -26.74 11.34
N ASP A 167 -9.95 -25.62 12.02
CA ASP A 167 -11.28 -25.00 12.13
C ASP A 167 -11.45 -23.95 10.99
N ALA A 168 -11.48 -24.44 9.76
CA ALA A 168 -11.71 -23.62 8.57
C ALA A 168 -12.32 -24.51 7.47
N THR A 169 -13.18 -23.94 6.63
CA THR A 169 -13.76 -24.66 5.48
C THR A 169 -12.76 -24.75 4.33
N ILE A 170 -12.88 -25.77 3.48
CA ILE A 170 -12.01 -25.94 2.30
C ILE A 170 -12.10 -24.70 1.36
N GLU A 171 -13.29 -24.12 1.24
CA GLU A 171 -13.51 -22.89 0.44
C GLU A 171 -12.79 -21.66 1.04
N SER A 172 -12.74 -21.55 2.38
CA SER A 172 -12.01 -20.50 3.08
C SER A 172 -10.51 -20.69 2.92
N ILE A 173 -10.03 -21.91 3.11
CA ILE A 173 -8.62 -22.30 2.95
C ILE A 173 -8.12 -21.96 1.54
N GLU A 174 -8.90 -22.32 0.49
CA GLU A 174 -8.55 -22.05 -0.90
C GLU A 174 -8.29 -20.56 -1.17
N LYS A 175 -9.10 -19.66 -0.59
CA LYS A 175 -8.96 -18.21 -0.76
C LYS A 175 -7.71 -17.63 -0.08
N GLU A 176 -7.20 -18.32 0.93
CA GLU A 176 -6.04 -17.89 1.71
C GLU A 176 -4.72 -18.51 1.19
N LEU A 177 -4.79 -19.45 0.24
CA LEU A 177 -3.64 -20.13 -0.35
C LEU A 177 -3.23 -19.53 -1.70
N ASP A 178 -1.93 -19.56 -1.98
CA ASP A 178 -1.37 -19.17 -3.28
C ASP A 178 -1.78 -20.19 -4.37
N PRO A 179 -2.56 -19.79 -5.39
CA PRO A 179 -3.02 -20.68 -6.45
C PRO A 179 -1.87 -21.14 -7.37
N THR A 180 -0.69 -20.55 -7.31
CA THR A 180 0.50 -21.01 -8.03
C THR A 180 1.21 -22.16 -7.32
N ARG A 181 0.92 -22.40 -6.04
CA ARG A 181 1.53 -23.44 -5.20
C ARG A 181 0.55 -24.52 -4.79
N PHE A 182 -0.74 -24.21 -4.69
CA PHE A 182 -1.79 -25.12 -4.24
C PHE A 182 -2.87 -25.28 -5.29
N PHE A 183 -3.33 -26.48 -5.49
CA PHE A 183 -4.36 -26.81 -6.45
C PHE A 183 -5.52 -27.57 -5.80
N ARG A 184 -6.75 -27.14 -6.07
CA ARG A 184 -7.95 -27.84 -5.61
C ARG A 184 -8.25 -29.03 -6.51
N ILE A 185 -8.17 -30.24 -5.96
CA ILE A 185 -8.38 -31.49 -6.71
C ILE A 185 -9.85 -31.92 -6.73
N ASN A 186 -10.61 -31.60 -5.69
CA ASN A 186 -12.05 -31.90 -5.59
C ASN A 186 -12.73 -30.99 -4.53
N ARG A 187 -14.01 -31.25 -4.22
CA ARG A 187 -14.76 -30.46 -3.23
C ARG A 187 -14.16 -30.49 -1.82
N GLY A 188 -13.47 -31.55 -1.47
CA GLY A 188 -12.92 -31.75 -0.13
C GLY A 188 -11.41 -31.79 -0.07
N GLY A 189 -10.67 -31.44 -1.13
CA GLY A 189 -9.21 -31.56 -1.13
C GLY A 189 -8.48 -30.49 -1.91
N ILE A 190 -7.39 -29.97 -1.29
CA ILE A 190 -6.42 -29.04 -1.86
C ILE A 190 -5.04 -29.65 -1.64
N VAL A 191 -4.18 -29.68 -2.66
CA VAL A 191 -2.84 -30.27 -2.59
C VAL A 191 -1.78 -29.23 -2.97
N ALA A 192 -0.64 -29.29 -2.30
CA ALA A 192 0.54 -28.53 -2.69
C ALA A 192 1.15 -29.15 -3.96
N LEU A 193 1.51 -28.33 -4.95
CA LEU A 193 2.15 -28.82 -6.18
C LEU A 193 3.47 -29.56 -5.90
N SER A 194 4.20 -29.14 -4.87
CA SER A 194 5.43 -29.79 -4.40
C SER A 194 5.24 -31.19 -3.85
N ALA A 195 4.03 -31.54 -3.42
CA ALA A 195 3.70 -32.84 -2.85
C ALA A 195 3.14 -33.82 -3.88
N ILE A 196 3.10 -33.46 -5.17
CA ILE A 196 2.59 -34.31 -6.26
C ILE A 196 3.76 -34.90 -7.01
N ASP A 197 3.97 -36.23 -6.84
CA ASP A 197 4.98 -36.97 -7.59
C ASP A 197 4.52 -37.31 -9.01
N SER A 198 3.24 -37.67 -9.20
CA SER A 198 2.68 -37.97 -10.50
C SER A 198 1.14 -37.78 -10.52
N ALA A 199 0.60 -37.38 -11.66
CA ALA A 199 -0.83 -37.30 -11.88
C ALA A 199 -1.22 -38.10 -13.11
N ASN A 200 -2.01 -39.17 -12.93
CA ASN A 200 -2.54 -40.00 -14.02
C ASN A 200 -3.98 -39.62 -14.36
N LYS A 201 -4.24 -39.30 -15.64
CA LYS A 201 -5.60 -39.07 -16.13
C LYS A 201 -6.34 -40.41 -16.14
N LYS A 202 -7.24 -40.62 -15.17
CA LYS A 202 -8.17 -41.75 -15.22
C LYS A 202 -9.18 -41.47 -16.33
N ALA A 203 -9.21 -42.35 -17.36
CA ALA A 203 -10.24 -42.27 -18.39
C ALA A 203 -11.61 -42.40 -17.71
N GLY A 204 -12.42 -41.35 -17.81
CA GLY A 204 -13.79 -41.36 -17.30
C GLY A 204 -14.60 -42.42 -18.00
N ARG A 205 -15.34 -43.21 -17.19
CA ARG A 205 -16.50 -43.97 -17.68
C ARG A 205 -17.69 -43.07 -17.81
#